data_ebc0eaaa04860e7477c1e79f74efda72
#
_entry.id   ebc0eaaa04860e7477c1e79f74efda72
#
_cell.length_a   1.000
_cell.length_b   1.000
_cell.length_c   1.000
_cell.angle_alpha   90.00
_cell.angle_beta   90.00
_cell.angle_gamma   90.00
#
_symmetry.space_group_name_H-M   'P 1'
#
loop_
_entity.id
_entity.type
_entity.pdbx_description
1 polymer ?
#
loop_
_entity_poly.entity_id
_entity_poly.type
_entity_poly.pdbx_seq_one_letter_code
_entity_poly.pdbx_strand_id
1 'polypeptide(L)'
;SDAIRGLGLQKPGLLVIDEAHHSLADSYQLLWNYFPDAYKLGLTATPCRLNRRGFTSLFDRLLTSWSLSRFIEEGRLALFDYLSIRPHSEEQRRVDSLTKRGADGDYSVQEMGKVMDCEDAIGELYQAYKQFASGKKGIIYAINRAHSLHICAYYRERGVRITSIDSRTPAAERADKVRRYQNGEMDVIVNVDIFSEGFDCPMVEFIQLARPTLSLAKYLQQVGRGLRVHPDKVKTLILDQVGLYRLFGLPTDKRDWMTLFLGKQPGKGKRDIVRDEILERQEELADREGKESSMVVIQGSEEFLQQAFDRHAEVEPFEEDGKYGLRKGSQIILRPIYSHIAPFVGKYAVFTLPGGRYGLLTIAGNALPLPKCLSIELLPDEFAYIEETPLVRYYLDLKSLVRFPGRPSVFRLEFLEFACYRDRYILRTRKLNQTYQTGFSAEEMVIDGDVFYHSFVFIHRLLPNKIFTYDSRDIKNRLVIADENNLLY
;
A
#
# COMPACT_ATOMS: atom_id res chain seq x y z
N SER A 1 -33.53 20.51 11.73
CA SER A 1 -34.32 19.85 12.78
C SER A 1 -35.76 19.61 12.37
N ASP A 2 -36.54 20.62 11.97
CA ASP A 2 -37.97 20.45 11.63
C ASP A 2 -38.15 19.76 10.26
N ALA A 3 -37.22 19.93 9.34
CA ALA A 3 -37.22 19.22 8.04
C ALA A 3 -37.09 17.69 8.23
N ILE A 4 -36.31 17.21 9.18
CA ILE A 4 -36.17 15.78 9.45
C ILE A 4 -37.40 15.25 10.20
N ARG A 5 -37.96 16.02 11.14
CA ARG A 5 -39.22 15.67 11.88
C ARG A 5 -40.40 15.53 10.90
N GLY A 6 -40.49 16.43 9.90
CA GLY A 6 -41.55 16.42 8.90
C GLY A 6 -41.52 15.21 7.95
N LEU A 7 -40.40 14.47 7.86
CA LEU A 7 -40.27 13.28 7.00
C LEU A 7 -40.90 12.01 7.62
N GLY A 8 -41.35 12.03 8.87
CA GLY A 8 -42.00 10.88 9.53
C GLY A 8 -41.11 9.62 9.58
N LEU A 9 -39.78 9.78 9.58
CA LEU A 9 -38.83 8.66 9.54
C LEU A 9 -38.95 7.82 10.81
N GLN A 10 -39.09 6.53 10.65
CA GLN A 10 -38.98 5.55 11.74
C GLN A 10 -37.55 5.60 12.30
N LYS A 11 -37.39 5.31 13.61
CA LYS A 11 -36.07 5.24 14.25
C LYS A 11 -35.24 4.13 13.58
N PRO A 12 -34.14 4.45 12.87
CA PRO A 12 -33.30 3.43 12.26
C PRO A 12 -32.44 2.76 13.33
N GLY A 13 -32.17 1.45 13.16
CA GLY A 13 -31.16 0.75 13.96
C GLY A 13 -29.73 1.01 13.46
N LEU A 14 -29.57 1.39 12.17
CA LEU A 14 -28.29 1.68 11.53
C LEU A 14 -28.44 2.88 10.60
N LEU A 15 -27.49 3.82 10.68
CA LEU A 15 -27.28 4.92 9.74
C LEU A 15 -26.03 4.63 8.91
N VAL A 16 -26.20 4.58 7.60
CA VAL A 16 -25.07 4.44 6.66
C VAL A 16 -24.86 5.76 5.95
N ILE A 17 -23.66 6.30 5.98
CA ILE A 17 -23.27 7.51 5.25
C ILE A 17 -22.24 7.11 4.19
N ASP A 18 -22.62 7.27 2.92
CA ASP A 18 -21.70 7.19 1.82
C ASP A 18 -20.91 8.51 1.71
N GLU A 19 -19.70 8.44 1.15
CA GLU A 19 -18.73 9.56 1.11
C GLU A 19 -18.56 10.23 2.48
N ALA A 20 -18.37 9.40 3.51
CA ALA A 20 -18.31 9.81 4.92
C ALA A 20 -17.21 10.83 5.25
N HIS A 21 -16.29 11.11 4.33
CA HIS A 21 -15.34 12.21 4.47
C HIS A 21 -16.04 13.60 4.53
N HIS A 22 -17.31 13.71 4.10
CA HIS A 22 -18.16 14.89 4.29
C HIS A 22 -18.92 14.91 5.61
N SER A 23 -18.93 13.83 6.38
CA SER A 23 -19.80 13.65 7.57
C SER A 23 -19.60 14.70 8.67
N LEU A 24 -18.47 15.42 8.69
CA LEU A 24 -18.23 16.52 9.63
C LEU A 24 -18.95 17.83 9.26
N ALA A 25 -19.69 17.90 8.16
CA ALA A 25 -20.53 19.06 7.85
C ALA A 25 -21.77 19.10 8.76
N ASP A 26 -22.23 20.30 9.09
CA ASP A 26 -23.30 20.52 10.07
C ASP A 26 -24.60 19.75 9.75
N SER A 27 -24.91 19.58 8.47
CA SER A 27 -26.07 18.82 8.01
C SER A 27 -26.02 17.35 8.41
N TYR A 28 -24.85 16.73 8.37
CA TYR A 28 -24.66 15.33 8.78
C TYR A 28 -24.66 15.21 10.32
N GLN A 29 -24.09 16.18 11.03
CA GLN A 29 -24.12 16.21 12.50
C GLN A 29 -25.55 16.32 13.04
N LEU A 30 -26.44 17.02 12.33
CA LEU A 30 -27.87 17.05 12.69
C LEU A 30 -28.48 15.63 12.65
N LEU A 31 -28.17 14.82 11.66
CA LEU A 31 -28.64 13.41 11.59
C LEU A 31 -28.05 12.56 12.71
N TRP A 32 -26.78 12.75 13.04
CA TRP A 32 -26.12 12.06 14.16
C TRP A 32 -26.83 12.30 15.48
N ASN A 33 -27.13 13.59 15.76
CA ASN A 33 -27.79 14.00 17.00
C ASN A 33 -29.28 13.64 17.04
N TYR A 34 -29.92 13.54 15.87
CA TYR A 34 -31.32 13.18 15.76
C TYR A 34 -31.60 11.69 16.04
N PHE A 35 -30.63 10.82 15.69
CA PHE A 35 -30.71 9.38 15.93
C PHE A 35 -29.54 8.89 16.81
N PRO A 36 -29.51 9.26 18.09
CA PRO A 36 -28.37 8.96 18.96
C PRO A 36 -28.17 7.46 19.19
N ASP A 37 -29.27 6.69 19.23
CA ASP A 37 -29.25 5.25 19.52
C ASP A 37 -28.91 4.37 18.29
N ALA A 38 -28.90 4.92 17.07
CA ALA A 38 -28.58 4.17 15.87
C ALA A 38 -27.07 3.90 15.78
N TYR A 39 -26.69 2.70 15.35
CA TYR A 39 -25.32 2.43 14.92
C TYR A 39 -24.97 3.28 13.69
N LYS A 40 -23.71 3.71 13.58
CA LYS A 40 -23.25 4.60 12.52
C LYS A 40 -22.14 3.94 11.72
N LEU A 41 -22.35 3.82 10.41
CA LEU A 41 -21.36 3.31 9.47
C LEU A 41 -21.06 4.36 8.41
N GLY A 42 -19.80 4.76 8.32
CA GLY A 42 -19.31 5.64 7.27
C GLY A 42 -18.56 4.83 6.21
N LEU A 43 -18.90 5.04 4.94
CA LEU A 43 -18.18 4.49 3.80
C LEU A 43 -17.44 5.61 3.10
N THR A 44 -16.15 5.43 2.82
CA THR A 44 -15.36 6.40 2.04
C THR A 44 -14.11 5.72 1.47
N ALA A 45 -13.72 6.10 0.27
CA ALA A 45 -12.44 5.72 -0.31
C ALA A 45 -11.26 6.53 0.29
N THR A 46 -11.55 7.68 0.90
CA THR A 46 -10.54 8.65 1.32
C THR A 46 -10.86 9.22 2.71
N PRO A 47 -10.51 8.52 3.80
CA PRO A 47 -10.76 8.98 5.16
C PRO A 47 -9.80 10.11 5.56
N CYS A 48 -9.82 11.22 4.80
CA CYS A 48 -8.99 12.39 5.02
C CYS A 48 -9.71 13.66 4.58
N ARG A 49 -9.33 14.79 5.18
CA ARG A 49 -9.85 16.13 4.85
C ARG A 49 -8.72 17.14 4.74
N LEU A 50 -8.91 18.11 3.84
CA LEU A 50 -7.94 19.18 3.64
C LEU A 50 -7.80 20.08 4.89
N ASN A 51 -8.90 20.32 5.63
CA ASN A 51 -8.90 21.12 6.85
C ASN A 51 -8.33 20.40 8.08
N ARG A 52 -7.78 19.19 7.90
CA ARG A 52 -7.11 18.39 8.96
C ARG A 52 -7.99 18.03 10.16
N ARG A 53 -9.30 18.15 10.08
CA ARG A 53 -10.19 17.65 11.13
C ARG A 53 -10.27 16.13 11.05
N GLY A 54 -9.99 15.47 12.17
CA GLY A 54 -10.14 14.02 12.31
C GLY A 54 -11.61 13.61 12.40
N PHE A 55 -11.87 12.34 12.29
CA PHE A 55 -13.23 11.76 12.30
C PHE A 55 -13.63 11.19 13.66
N THR A 56 -12.76 11.24 14.64
CA THR A 56 -12.98 10.64 15.99
C THR A 56 -14.12 11.23 16.81
N SER A 57 -14.63 12.40 16.39
CA SER A 57 -15.85 12.96 16.98
C SER A 57 -17.14 12.26 16.53
N LEU A 58 -17.07 11.48 15.43
CA LEU A 58 -18.24 10.81 14.84
C LEU A 58 -18.08 9.29 14.74
N PHE A 59 -16.85 8.78 14.64
CA PHE A 59 -16.56 7.37 14.46
C PHE A 59 -15.48 6.91 15.44
N ASP A 60 -15.71 5.76 16.07
CA ASP A 60 -14.81 5.19 17.06
C ASP A 60 -13.65 4.42 16.42
N ARG A 61 -13.87 3.85 15.22
CA ARG A 61 -12.92 2.95 14.56
C ARG A 61 -12.84 3.20 13.06
N LEU A 62 -11.65 3.03 12.53
CA LEU A 62 -11.39 2.95 11.09
C LEU A 62 -11.13 1.48 10.71
N LEU A 63 -11.91 0.96 9.76
CA LEU A 63 -11.66 -0.32 9.12
C LEU A 63 -11.15 -0.05 7.71
N THR A 64 -9.98 -0.58 7.37
CA THR A 64 -9.39 -0.43 6.05
C THR A 64 -9.52 -1.72 5.24
N SER A 65 -9.84 -1.59 3.96
CA SER A 65 -9.88 -2.68 3.00
C SER A 65 -8.48 -2.95 2.42
N TRP A 66 -8.41 -3.69 1.33
CA TRP A 66 -7.17 -3.95 0.59
C TRP A 66 -6.56 -2.65 0.05
N SER A 67 -5.25 -2.69 -0.24
CA SER A 67 -4.58 -1.60 -0.95
C SER A 67 -5.06 -1.50 -2.41
N LEU A 68 -4.92 -0.32 -3.03
CA LEU A 68 -5.21 -0.17 -4.46
C LEU A 68 -4.36 -1.11 -5.31
N SER A 69 -3.08 -1.32 -4.95
CA SER A 69 -2.21 -2.29 -5.64
C SER A 69 -2.82 -3.68 -5.65
N ARG A 70 -3.34 -4.16 -4.50
CA ARG A 70 -3.96 -5.48 -4.42
C ARG A 70 -5.26 -5.56 -5.23
N PHE A 71 -6.07 -4.50 -5.24
CA PHE A 71 -7.28 -4.48 -6.08
C PHE A 71 -6.94 -4.54 -7.57
N ILE A 72 -5.82 -3.95 -8.01
CA ILE A 72 -5.33 -4.03 -9.39
C ILE A 72 -4.79 -5.44 -9.68
N GLU A 73 -3.99 -6.01 -8.78
CA GLU A 73 -3.46 -7.38 -8.88
C GLU A 73 -4.56 -8.44 -9.00
N GLU A 74 -5.67 -8.24 -8.29
CA GLU A 74 -6.85 -9.11 -8.31
C GLU A 74 -7.81 -8.80 -9.49
N GLY A 75 -7.44 -7.88 -10.39
CA GLY A 75 -8.26 -7.49 -11.55
C GLY A 75 -9.57 -6.76 -11.20
N ARG A 76 -9.69 -6.23 -9.98
CA ARG A 76 -10.86 -5.44 -9.54
C ARG A 76 -10.76 -3.97 -9.92
N LEU A 77 -9.54 -3.51 -10.19
CA LEU A 77 -9.26 -2.18 -10.75
C LEU A 77 -8.36 -2.35 -11.97
N ALA A 78 -8.44 -1.37 -12.89
CA ALA A 78 -7.67 -1.36 -14.11
C ALA A 78 -6.20 -1.01 -13.83
N LEU A 79 -5.31 -1.58 -14.63
CA LEU A 79 -3.92 -1.13 -14.73
C LEU A 79 -3.86 0.32 -15.19
N PHE A 80 -2.76 1.02 -14.89
CA PHE A 80 -2.56 2.38 -15.35
C PHE A 80 -1.10 2.69 -15.65
N ASP A 81 -0.91 3.63 -16.58
CA ASP A 81 0.34 4.35 -16.76
C ASP A 81 0.17 5.74 -16.16
N TYR A 82 1.16 6.21 -15.42
CA TYR A 82 1.15 7.54 -14.80
C TYR A 82 2.28 8.39 -15.40
N LEU A 83 1.89 9.49 -16.02
CA LEU A 83 2.82 10.49 -16.55
C LEU A 83 2.63 11.79 -15.77
N SER A 84 3.73 12.43 -15.40
CA SER A 84 3.71 13.75 -14.76
C SER A 84 4.54 14.75 -15.54
N ILE A 85 4.29 16.05 -15.33
CA ILE A 85 5.10 17.11 -15.91
C ILE A 85 6.54 17.01 -15.44
N ARG A 86 7.47 17.48 -16.29
CA ARG A 86 8.89 17.52 -15.95
C ARG A 86 9.14 18.45 -14.75
N PRO A 87 10.06 18.10 -13.84
CA PRO A 87 10.54 19.02 -12.84
C PRO A 87 11.17 20.25 -13.52
N HIS A 88 11.01 21.41 -12.90
CA HIS A 88 11.52 22.69 -13.43
C HIS A 88 10.96 23.17 -14.77
N SER A 89 9.96 22.47 -15.33
CA SER A 89 9.23 22.92 -16.53
C SER A 89 8.44 24.20 -16.29
N GLU A 90 7.97 24.82 -17.38
CA GLU A 90 7.07 25.99 -17.31
C GLU A 90 5.78 25.66 -16.58
N GLU A 91 5.20 24.47 -16.85
CA GLU A 91 4.00 23.97 -16.20
C GLU A 91 4.22 23.86 -14.67
N GLN A 92 5.36 23.32 -14.25
CA GLN A 92 5.67 23.21 -12.84
C GLN A 92 5.85 24.58 -12.18
N ARG A 93 6.51 25.53 -12.85
CA ARG A 93 6.67 26.89 -12.34
C ARG A 93 5.34 27.60 -12.18
N ARG A 94 4.38 27.41 -13.12
CA ARG A 94 3.02 27.94 -12.99
C ARG A 94 2.33 27.40 -11.73
N VAL A 95 2.41 26.10 -11.48
CA VAL A 95 1.83 25.50 -10.27
C VAL A 95 2.51 26.01 -9.00
N ASP A 96 3.85 26.09 -8.99
CA ASP A 96 4.64 26.57 -7.84
C ASP A 96 4.38 28.05 -7.52
N SER A 97 3.91 28.84 -8.50
CA SER A 97 3.54 30.26 -8.30
C SER A 97 2.23 30.47 -7.55
N LEU A 98 1.43 29.40 -7.35
CA LEU A 98 0.13 29.48 -6.67
C LEU A 98 0.29 29.61 -5.15
N THR A 99 0.00 30.78 -4.61
CA THR A 99 0.19 31.08 -3.19
C THR A 99 -1.11 31.27 -2.42
N LYS A 100 -2.18 31.73 -3.07
CA LYS A 100 -3.46 32.02 -2.42
C LYS A 100 -4.29 30.78 -2.18
N ARG A 101 -5.04 30.81 -1.07
CA ARG A 101 -5.94 29.73 -0.67
C ARG A 101 -7.39 30.18 -0.74
N GLY A 102 -8.28 29.26 -1.14
CA GLY A 102 -9.73 29.42 -1.05
C GLY A 102 -10.23 29.21 0.39
N ALA A 103 -11.51 29.43 0.60
CA ALA A 103 -12.16 29.22 1.90
C ALA A 103 -12.11 27.76 2.39
N ASP A 104 -12.00 26.81 1.45
CA ASP A 104 -11.87 25.37 1.71
C ASP A 104 -10.42 24.96 2.04
N GLY A 105 -9.46 25.88 1.94
CA GLY A 105 -8.02 25.65 2.17
C GLY A 105 -7.26 25.12 0.93
N ASP A 106 -7.94 24.86 -0.19
CA ASP A 106 -7.35 24.51 -1.48
C ASP A 106 -6.78 25.75 -2.19
N TYR A 107 -6.13 25.58 -3.32
CA TYR A 107 -5.72 26.72 -4.13
C TYR A 107 -6.89 27.60 -4.52
N SER A 108 -6.69 28.92 -4.56
CA SER A 108 -7.69 29.89 -4.98
C SER A 108 -8.08 29.65 -6.45
N VAL A 109 -9.36 29.35 -6.71
CA VAL A 109 -9.89 29.16 -8.08
C VAL A 109 -9.60 30.38 -8.97
N GLN A 110 -9.68 31.62 -8.40
CA GLN A 110 -9.40 32.85 -9.13
C GLN A 110 -7.92 32.95 -9.51
N GLU A 111 -6.99 32.57 -8.62
CA GLU A 111 -5.57 32.60 -8.93
C GLU A 111 -5.21 31.53 -9.95
N MET A 112 -5.68 30.28 -9.74
CA MET A 112 -5.50 29.20 -10.72
C MET A 112 -5.96 29.61 -12.12
N GLY A 113 -7.17 30.22 -12.24
CA GLY A 113 -7.70 30.69 -13.52
C GLY A 113 -6.82 31.77 -14.17
N LYS A 114 -6.22 32.67 -13.37
CA LYS A 114 -5.32 33.70 -13.93
C LYS A 114 -4.01 33.14 -14.47
N VAL A 115 -3.48 32.10 -13.84
CA VAL A 115 -2.15 31.52 -14.12
C VAL A 115 -2.23 30.43 -15.20
N MET A 116 -3.30 29.63 -15.19
CA MET A 116 -3.38 28.41 -16.00
C MET A 116 -4.45 28.45 -17.11
N ASP A 117 -5.37 29.42 -17.11
CA ASP A 117 -6.37 29.59 -18.17
C ASP A 117 -5.85 30.54 -19.22
N CYS A 118 -4.73 30.18 -19.85
CA CYS A 118 -4.12 30.92 -20.97
C CYS A 118 -3.85 29.95 -22.14
N GLU A 119 -3.64 30.52 -23.33
CA GLU A 119 -3.49 29.74 -24.56
C GLU A 119 -2.33 28.77 -24.50
N ASP A 120 -1.16 29.20 -23.96
CA ASP A 120 0.01 28.35 -23.83
C ASP A 120 -0.27 27.14 -22.95
N ALA A 121 -0.84 27.34 -21.76
CA ALA A 121 -1.15 26.24 -20.83
C ALA A 121 -2.18 25.26 -21.42
N ILE A 122 -3.22 25.76 -22.11
CA ILE A 122 -4.20 24.93 -22.81
C ILE A 122 -3.56 24.21 -24.00
N GLY A 123 -2.63 24.85 -24.68
CA GLY A 123 -1.83 24.24 -25.73
C GLY A 123 -0.99 23.06 -25.25
N GLU A 124 -0.34 23.20 -24.10
CA GLU A 124 0.42 22.13 -23.45
C GLU A 124 -0.49 20.94 -23.06
N LEU A 125 -1.69 21.20 -22.51
CA LEU A 125 -2.71 20.18 -22.26
C LEU A 125 -3.05 19.42 -23.54
N TYR A 126 -3.27 20.13 -24.64
CA TYR A 126 -3.60 19.51 -25.92
C TYR A 126 -2.43 18.70 -26.50
N GLN A 127 -1.19 19.18 -26.41
CA GLN A 127 -0.03 18.44 -26.90
C GLN A 127 0.14 17.11 -26.16
N ALA A 128 -0.01 17.09 -24.83
CA ALA A 128 0.02 15.87 -24.07
C ALA A 128 -1.11 14.91 -24.45
N TYR A 129 -2.34 15.42 -24.62
CA TYR A 129 -3.46 14.62 -25.12
C TYR A 129 -3.13 14.05 -26.52
N LYS A 130 -2.66 14.87 -27.46
CA LYS A 130 -2.32 14.45 -28.80
C LYS A 130 -1.24 13.37 -28.83
N GLN A 131 -0.24 13.50 -27.99
CA GLN A 131 0.89 12.57 -27.93
C GLN A 131 0.52 11.23 -27.29
N PHE A 132 -0.25 11.22 -26.19
CA PHE A 132 -0.45 10.05 -25.37
C PHE A 132 -1.88 9.47 -25.39
N ALA A 133 -2.89 10.28 -25.63
CA ALA A 133 -4.29 9.93 -25.47
C ALA A 133 -5.18 10.15 -26.69
N SER A 134 -4.60 10.49 -27.86
CA SER A 134 -5.36 10.70 -29.09
C SER A 134 -6.23 9.50 -29.44
N GLY A 135 -7.51 9.74 -29.74
CA GLY A 135 -8.48 8.69 -30.07
C GLY A 135 -9.03 7.90 -28.88
N LYS A 136 -8.59 8.18 -27.66
CA LYS A 136 -9.07 7.52 -26.43
C LYS A 136 -10.22 8.27 -25.79
N LYS A 137 -11.08 7.55 -25.09
CA LYS A 137 -12.13 8.13 -24.25
C LYS A 137 -11.56 8.61 -22.91
N GLY A 138 -11.87 9.85 -22.52
CA GLY A 138 -11.30 10.38 -21.30
C GLY A 138 -12.03 11.53 -20.64
N ILE A 139 -11.53 11.88 -19.45
CA ILE A 139 -12.00 12.99 -18.63
C ILE A 139 -10.85 13.96 -18.38
N ILE A 140 -11.10 15.24 -18.63
CA ILE A 140 -10.21 16.35 -18.25
C ILE A 140 -10.81 17.06 -17.03
N TYR A 141 -10.06 17.19 -15.96
CA TYR A 141 -10.50 17.95 -14.78
C TYR A 141 -10.02 19.38 -14.85
N ALA A 142 -10.96 20.30 -15.11
CA ALA A 142 -10.70 21.73 -15.27
C ALA A 142 -10.87 22.51 -13.94
N ILE A 143 -10.29 23.69 -13.88
CA ILE A 143 -10.27 24.58 -12.71
C ILE A 143 -11.66 25.14 -12.40
N ASN A 144 -12.32 25.69 -13.44
CA ASN A 144 -13.61 26.32 -13.38
C ASN A 144 -14.29 26.25 -14.75
N ARG A 145 -15.51 26.84 -14.83
CA ARG A 145 -16.32 26.83 -16.06
C ARG A 145 -15.63 27.53 -17.23
N ALA A 146 -14.98 28.67 -17.00
CA ALA A 146 -14.30 29.42 -18.09
C ALA A 146 -13.19 28.53 -18.67
N HIS A 147 -12.30 28.01 -17.84
CA HIS A 147 -11.22 27.08 -18.24
C HIS A 147 -11.77 25.85 -18.98
N SER A 148 -12.88 25.26 -18.53
CA SER A 148 -13.49 24.12 -19.23
C SER A 148 -14.00 24.47 -20.63
N LEU A 149 -14.56 25.66 -20.82
CA LEU A 149 -15.03 26.14 -22.13
C LEU A 149 -13.87 26.46 -23.08
N HIS A 150 -12.79 27.07 -22.57
CA HIS A 150 -11.58 27.37 -23.35
C HIS A 150 -10.88 26.07 -23.78
N ILE A 151 -10.73 25.08 -22.90
CA ILE A 151 -10.23 23.75 -23.28
C ILE A 151 -11.12 23.14 -24.38
N CYS A 152 -12.45 23.15 -24.21
CA CYS A 152 -13.37 22.61 -25.20
C CYS A 152 -13.25 23.31 -26.56
N ALA A 153 -13.11 24.63 -26.58
CA ALA A 153 -12.93 25.40 -27.82
C ALA A 153 -11.63 25.00 -28.52
N TYR A 154 -10.51 25.03 -27.78
CA TYR A 154 -9.18 24.73 -28.29
C TYR A 154 -9.06 23.33 -28.89
N TYR A 155 -9.62 22.29 -28.16
CA TYR A 155 -9.61 20.91 -28.62
C TYR A 155 -10.56 20.68 -29.81
N ARG A 156 -11.73 21.31 -29.80
CA ARG A 156 -12.74 21.18 -30.89
C ARG A 156 -12.24 21.77 -32.20
N GLU A 157 -11.56 22.90 -32.16
CA GLU A 157 -10.90 23.50 -33.34
C GLU A 157 -9.88 22.58 -33.99
N ARG A 158 -9.35 21.61 -33.17
CA ARG A 158 -8.37 20.59 -33.62
C ARG A 158 -9.01 19.23 -33.87
N GLY A 159 -10.33 19.19 -34.02
CA GLY A 159 -11.06 17.97 -34.42
C GLY A 159 -11.43 17.01 -33.32
N VAL A 160 -11.22 17.32 -32.03
CA VAL A 160 -11.59 16.44 -30.92
C VAL A 160 -13.08 16.58 -30.62
N ARG A 161 -13.78 15.42 -30.50
CA ARG A 161 -15.20 15.38 -30.12
C ARG A 161 -15.32 15.54 -28.59
N ILE A 162 -15.45 16.76 -28.13
CA ILE A 162 -15.33 17.15 -26.73
C ILE A 162 -16.52 17.95 -26.23
N THR A 163 -16.94 17.75 -25.00
CA THR A 163 -17.98 18.53 -24.32
C THR A 163 -17.58 18.84 -22.87
N SER A 164 -18.20 19.89 -22.28
CA SER A 164 -18.00 20.19 -20.86
C SER A 164 -19.27 19.94 -20.05
N ILE A 165 -19.05 19.57 -18.78
CA ILE A 165 -20.10 19.39 -17.77
C ILE A 165 -19.66 20.10 -16.49
N ASP A 166 -20.54 20.95 -15.95
CA ASP A 166 -20.32 21.70 -14.72
C ASP A 166 -21.60 21.75 -13.84
N SER A 167 -21.52 22.35 -12.65
CA SER A 167 -22.64 22.43 -11.69
C SER A 167 -23.87 23.19 -12.23
N ARG A 168 -23.71 24.02 -13.25
CA ARG A 168 -24.79 24.78 -13.88
C ARG A 168 -25.42 24.04 -15.06
N THR A 169 -24.80 22.93 -15.51
CA THR A 169 -25.36 22.11 -16.59
C THR A 169 -26.68 21.48 -16.12
N PRO A 170 -27.82 21.78 -16.77
CA PRO A 170 -29.11 21.19 -16.41
C PRO A 170 -29.08 19.64 -16.39
N ALA A 171 -29.85 19.02 -15.52
CA ALA A 171 -29.82 17.57 -15.35
C ALA A 171 -30.11 16.81 -16.66
N ALA A 172 -31.08 17.25 -17.45
CA ALA A 172 -31.42 16.64 -18.74
C ALA A 172 -30.27 16.77 -19.75
N GLU A 173 -29.64 17.95 -19.85
CA GLU A 173 -28.50 18.20 -20.74
C GLU A 173 -27.28 17.36 -20.28
N ARG A 174 -27.05 17.26 -18.97
CA ARG A 174 -26.01 16.41 -18.41
C ARG A 174 -26.21 14.95 -18.77
N ALA A 175 -27.42 14.44 -18.61
CA ALA A 175 -27.77 13.07 -18.97
C ALA A 175 -27.56 12.80 -20.48
N ASP A 176 -27.92 13.76 -21.35
CA ASP A 176 -27.70 13.65 -22.79
C ASP A 176 -26.20 13.63 -23.14
N LYS A 177 -25.41 14.55 -22.58
CA LYS A 177 -23.95 14.60 -22.79
C LYS A 177 -23.27 13.31 -22.35
N VAL A 178 -23.65 12.75 -21.19
CA VAL A 178 -23.13 11.47 -20.69
C VAL A 178 -23.51 10.33 -21.62
N ARG A 179 -24.76 10.26 -22.06
CA ARG A 179 -25.24 9.26 -23.01
C ARG A 179 -24.45 9.31 -24.33
N ARG A 180 -24.27 10.50 -24.90
CA ARG A 180 -23.50 10.71 -26.15
C ARG A 180 -22.04 10.28 -25.98
N TYR A 181 -21.44 10.53 -24.82
CA TYR A 181 -20.10 10.06 -24.49
C TYR A 181 -20.05 8.51 -24.40
N GLN A 182 -21.02 7.88 -23.71
CA GLN A 182 -21.13 6.44 -23.63
C GLN A 182 -21.31 5.78 -25.02
N ASN A 183 -22.14 6.38 -25.88
CA ASN A 183 -22.38 5.90 -27.25
C ASN A 183 -21.24 6.17 -28.25
N GLY A 184 -20.14 6.83 -27.81
CA GLY A 184 -19.00 7.13 -28.68
C GLY A 184 -19.20 8.31 -29.63
N GLU A 185 -20.23 9.13 -29.43
CA GLU A 185 -20.42 10.39 -30.17
C GLU A 185 -19.49 11.48 -29.65
N MET A 186 -19.01 11.36 -28.42
CA MET A 186 -18.01 12.22 -27.78
C MET A 186 -16.86 11.35 -27.25
N ASP A 187 -15.63 11.85 -27.38
CA ASP A 187 -14.43 11.16 -26.89
C ASP A 187 -13.99 11.70 -25.53
N VAL A 188 -14.22 12.99 -25.29
CA VAL A 188 -13.69 13.67 -24.11
C VAL A 188 -14.77 14.46 -23.39
N ILE A 189 -14.82 14.34 -22.07
CA ILE A 189 -15.60 15.23 -21.21
C ILE A 189 -14.66 16.08 -20.37
N VAL A 190 -14.84 17.39 -20.41
CA VAL A 190 -14.20 18.32 -19.48
C VAL A 190 -15.12 18.52 -18.28
N ASN A 191 -14.66 18.18 -17.10
CA ASN A 191 -15.42 18.21 -15.87
C ASN A 191 -14.96 19.31 -14.92
N VAL A 192 -15.92 19.98 -14.28
CA VAL A 192 -15.68 20.92 -13.19
C VAL A 192 -16.49 20.48 -11.96
N ASP A 193 -15.80 19.87 -11.00
CA ASP A 193 -16.28 19.48 -9.65
C ASP A 193 -17.55 18.57 -9.57
N ILE A 194 -18.08 18.06 -10.68
CA ILE A 194 -19.30 17.21 -10.65
C ILE A 194 -18.99 15.72 -10.61
N PHE A 195 -17.95 15.30 -11.31
CA PHE A 195 -17.60 13.87 -11.40
C PHE A 195 -16.68 13.40 -10.25
N SER A 196 -16.57 14.19 -9.18
CA SER A 196 -15.97 13.72 -7.95
C SER A 196 -16.83 12.63 -7.30
N GLU A 197 -18.18 12.70 -7.44
CA GLU A 197 -19.13 11.78 -6.82
C GLU A 197 -20.21 11.34 -7.83
N GLY A 198 -20.65 10.08 -7.74
CA GLY A 198 -21.84 9.57 -8.45
C GLY A 198 -21.74 9.36 -9.96
N PHE A 199 -20.67 9.74 -10.65
CA PHE A 199 -20.52 9.50 -12.08
C PHE A 199 -19.93 8.10 -12.34
N ASP A 200 -20.67 7.24 -13.04
CA ASP A 200 -20.22 5.91 -13.43
C ASP A 200 -19.98 5.80 -14.94
N CYS A 201 -18.70 5.71 -15.32
CA CYS A 201 -18.29 5.49 -16.69
C CYS A 201 -17.01 4.64 -16.72
N PRO A 202 -17.10 3.31 -16.69
CA PRO A 202 -15.92 2.43 -16.62
C PRO A 202 -15.06 2.44 -17.89
N MET A 203 -15.59 2.91 -19.02
CA MET A 203 -14.87 2.98 -20.30
C MET A 203 -13.88 4.14 -20.43
N VAL A 204 -13.59 4.86 -19.33
CA VAL A 204 -12.60 5.94 -19.33
C VAL A 204 -11.20 5.36 -19.48
N GLU A 205 -10.53 5.66 -20.59
CA GLU A 205 -9.19 5.18 -20.93
C GLU A 205 -8.08 6.18 -20.52
N PHE A 206 -8.42 7.47 -20.34
CA PHE A 206 -7.48 8.44 -19.80
C PHE A 206 -8.12 9.43 -18.83
N ILE A 207 -7.32 9.89 -17.88
CA ILE A 207 -7.62 11.01 -16.97
C ILE A 207 -6.55 12.08 -17.20
N GLN A 208 -6.97 13.32 -17.48
CA GLN A 208 -6.07 14.45 -17.60
C GLN A 208 -6.34 15.44 -16.46
N LEU A 209 -5.34 15.63 -15.61
CA LEU A 209 -5.43 16.50 -14.45
C LEU A 209 -4.92 17.89 -14.85
N ALA A 210 -5.86 18.81 -15.08
CA ALA A 210 -5.59 20.19 -15.46
C ALA A 210 -5.94 21.19 -14.34
N ARG A 211 -6.23 20.69 -13.14
CA ARG A 211 -6.53 21.48 -11.96
C ARG A 211 -5.61 21.12 -10.81
N PRO A 212 -4.71 22.01 -10.37
CA PRO A 212 -3.96 21.84 -9.15
C PRO A 212 -4.89 21.72 -7.93
N THR A 213 -4.51 20.90 -6.97
CA THR A 213 -5.24 20.76 -5.70
C THR A 213 -4.30 20.35 -4.56
N LEU A 214 -4.61 20.78 -3.35
CA LEU A 214 -3.98 20.34 -2.11
C LEU A 214 -4.78 19.22 -1.43
N SER A 215 -5.89 18.79 -2.04
CA SER A 215 -6.76 17.75 -1.49
C SER A 215 -6.41 16.37 -2.03
N LEU A 216 -5.81 15.54 -1.17
CA LEU A 216 -5.57 14.12 -1.47
C LEU A 216 -6.87 13.40 -1.85
N ALA A 217 -7.99 13.72 -1.21
CA ALA A 217 -9.28 13.13 -1.52
C ALA A 217 -9.73 13.45 -2.96
N LYS A 218 -9.66 14.72 -3.37
CA LYS A 218 -9.97 15.11 -4.78
C LYS A 218 -9.09 14.37 -5.77
N TYR A 219 -7.77 14.36 -5.53
CA TYR A 219 -6.82 13.66 -6.40
C TYR A 219 -7.19 12.19 -6.59
N LEU A 220 -7.39 11.45 -5.48
CA LEU A 220 -7.70 10.02 -5.54
C LEU A 220 -9.07 9.73 -6.15
N GLN A 221 -10.07 10.59 -5.91
CA GLN A 221 -11.39 10.46 -6.53
C GLN A 221 -11.34 10.69 -8.04
N GLN A 222 -10.60 11.72 -8.50
CA GLN A 222 -10.41 12.00 -9.92
C GLN A 222 -9.74 10.84 -10.64
N VAL A 223 -8.61 10.36 -10.12
CA VAL A 223 -7.87 9.23 -10.68
C VAL A 223 -8.70 7.94 -10.62
N GLY A 224 -9.40 7.73 -9.50
CA GLY A 224 -10.24 6.54 -9.28
C GLY A 224 -11.32 6.32 -10.34
N ARG A 225 -11.79 7.40 -11.01
CA ARG A 225 -12.75 7.27 -12.14
C ARG A 225 -12.14 6.53 -13.34
N GLY A 226 -10.84 6.72 -13.58
CA GLY A 226 -10.11 5.96 -14.60
C GLY A 226 -9.81 4.53 -14.22
N LEU A 227 -9.66 4.21 -12.92
CA LEU A 227 -9.24 2.88 -12.49
C LEU A 227 -10.36 1.82 -12.51
N ARG A 228 -11.58 2.15 -12.93
CA ARG A 228 -12.66 1.17 -13.09
C ARG A 228 -12.36 0.22 -14.23
N VAL A 229 -12.66 -1.07 -14.05
CA VAL A 229 -12.46 -2.09 -15.09
C VAL A 229 -13.56 -2.03 -16.13
N HIS A 230 -13.20 -2.29 -17.40
CA HIS A 230 -14.13 -2.46 -18.50
C HIS A 230 -13.57 -3.51 -19.47
N PRO A 231 -14.38 -4.39 -20.07
CA PRO A 231 -13.90 -5.45 -20.96
C PRO A 231 -13.01 -4.97 -22.12
N ASP A 232 -13.35 -3.82 -22.70
CA ASP A 232 -12.63 -3.25 -23.85
C ASP A 232 -11.45 -2.34 -23.44
N LYS A 233 -11.18 -2.20 -22.13
CA LYS A 233 -10.12 -1.34 -21.63
C LYS A 233 -8.97 -2.16 -21.05
N VAL A 234 -7.79 -2.04 -21.65
CA VAL A 234 -6.57 -2.71 -21.17
C VAL A 234 -5.99 -2.01 -19.95
N LYS A 235 -5.87 -0.68 -20.02
CA LYS A 235 -5.30 0.17 -18.97
C LYS A 235 -5.84 1.59 -19.04
N THR A 236 -5.57 2.36 -18.01
CA THR A 236 -5.87 3.79 -17.96
C THR A 236 -4.58 4.59 -18.06
N LEU A 237 -4.62 5.69 -18.77
CA LEU A 237 -3.55 6.67 -18.84
C LEU A 237 -3.88 7.85 -17.91
N ILE A 238 -2.98 8.18 -16.99
CA ILE A 238 -3.11 9.34 -16.12
C ILE A 238 -2.09 10.39 -16.57
N LEU A 239 -2.58 11.52 -17.04
CA LEU A 239 -1.80 12.68 -17.48
C LEU A 239 -1.85 13.73 -16.36
N ASP A 240 -0.86 13.75 -15.51
CA ASP A 240 -0.74 14.71 -14.41
C ASP A 240 0.01 15.97 -14.88
N GLN A 241 -0.73 16.93 -15.42
CA GLN A 241 -0.17 18.18 -15.94
C GLN A 241 -0.11 19.30 -14.91
N VAL A 242 -0.29 18.97 -13.66
CA VAL A 242 -0.24 19.91 -12.53
C VAL A 242 0.64 19.41 -11.38
N GLY A 243 1.44 18.36 -11.61
CA GLY A 243 2.44 17.87 -10.69
C GLY A 243 1.91 17.31 -9.37
N LEU A 244 0.71 16.71 -9.37
CA LEU A 244 0.12 16.13 -8.16
C LEU A 244 0.92 14.94 -7.62
N TYR A 245 1.71 14.27 -8.48
CA TYR A 245 2.65 13.25 -8.06
C TYR A 245 3.64 13.74 -7.00
N ARG A 246 4.20 14.95 -7.15
CA ARG A 246 5.11 15.54 -6.16
C ARG A 246 4.46 15.69 -4.79
N LEU A 247 3.19 16.09 -4.76
CA LEU A 247 2.44 16.29 -3.53
C LEU A 247 1.96 14.97 -2.89
N PHE A 248 1.42 14.06 -3.70
CA PHE A 248 0.65 12.93 -3.22
C PHE A 248 1.27 11.56 -3.53
N GLY A 249 2.22 11.48 -4.47
CA GLY A 249 2.73 10.23 -5.01
C GLY A 249 1.73 9.52 -5.92
N LEU A 250 2.01 8.27 -6.22
CA LEU A 250 1.11 7.43 -7.02
C LEU A 250 -0.19 7.11 -6.26
N PRO A 251 -1.30 6.85 -6.97
CA PRO A 251 -2.54 6.38 -6.34
C PRO A 251 -2.33 5.13 -5.48
N THR A 252 -1.42 4.25 -5.90
CA THR A 252 -1.08 2.97 -5.26
C THR A 252 -0.15 3.09 -4.05
N ASP A 253 0.42 4.26 -3.77
CA ASP A 253 1.32 4.45 -2.63
C ASP A 253 0.65 4.09 -1.31
N LYS A 254 1.38 3.44 -0.42
CA LYS A 254 0.91 3.14 0.93
C LYS A 254 0.69 4.44 1.70
N ARG A 255 -0.49 4.59 2.26
CA ARG A 255 -0.89 5.74 3.09
C ARG A 255 -1.21 5.30 4.51
N ASP A 256 -0.82 6.11 5.47
CA ASP A 256 -1.22 5.93 6.87
C ASP A 256 -2.62 6.53 7.08
N TRP A 257 -3.63 5.76 6.69
CA TRP A 257 -5.04 6.16 6.83
C TRP A 257 -5.45 6.40 8.27
N MET A 258 -4.84 5.69 9.23
CA MET A 258 -5.13 5.90 10.65
C MET A 258 -4.68 7.28 11.11
N THR A 259 -3.48 7.70 10.76
CA THR A 259 -2.98 9.05 11.08
C THR A 259 -3.86 10.12 10.46
N LEU A 260 -4.32 9.95 9.21
CA LEU A 260 -5.23 10.89 8.55
C LEU A 260 -6.62 10.90 9.19
N PHE A 261 -7.15 9.73 9.56
CA PHE A 261 -8.42 9.59 10.28
C PHE A 261 -8.40 10.31 11.64
N LEU A 262 -7.28 10.29 12.34
CA LEU A 262 -7.06 11.01 13.58
C LEU A 262 -6.89 12.53 13.39
N GLY A 263 -6.88 13.05 12.16
CA GLY A 263 -6.66 14.45 11.86
C GLY A 263 -5.20 14.90 12.01
N LYS A 264 -4.27 13.95 12.13
CA LYS A 264 -2.84 14.22 12.18
C LYS A 264 -2.26 14.26 10.76
N GLN A 265 -1.16 14.99 10.58
CA GLN A 265 -0.41 14.89 9.32
C GLN A 265 0.64 13.79 9.43
N PRO A 266 0.77 12.95 8.38
CA PRO A 266 2.00 12.19 8.20
C PRO A 266 3.16 13.20 8.18
N GLY A 267 4.20 12.95 9.00
CA GLY A 267 5.37 13.84 9.04
C GLY A 267 5.96 14.03 7.64
N LYS A 268 6.45 15.22 7.33
CA LYS A 268 7.31 15.44 6.16
C LYS A 268 8.49 14.49 6.31
N GLY A 269 8.56 13.48 5.51
CA GLY A 269 9.54 12.42 5.65
C GLY A 269 10.35 12.22 4.37
N LYS A 270 11.28 11.28 4.41
CA LYS A 270 12.12 10.81 3.29
C LYS A 270 11.35 10.57 1.96
N ARG A 271 10.01 10.45 2.00
CA ARG A 271 9.18 10.21 0.81
C ARG A 271 9.15 11.38 -0.17
N ASP A 272 9.19 12.62 0.31
CA ASP A 272 9.16 13.80 -0.56
C ASP A 272 10.46 13.93 -1.34
N ILE A 273 11.60 13.68 -0.67
CA ILE A 273 12.93 13.64 -1.30
C ILE A 273 13.00 12.52 -2.35
N VAL A 274 12.52 11.33 -2.02
CA VAL A 274 12.51 10.18 -2.95
C VAL A 274 11.67 10.45 -4.21
N ARG A 275 10.57 11.20 -4.10
CA ARG A 275 9.74 11.54 -5.27
C ARG A 275 10.44 12.51 -6.21
N ASP A 276 11.12 13.51 -5.66
CA ASP A 276 11.91 14.46 -6.46
C ASP A 276 13.07 13.72 -7.15
N GLU A 277 13.78 12.83 -6.45
CA GLU A 277 14.84 11.97 -7.04
C GLU A 277 14.29 11.06 -8.16
N ILE A 278 13.09 10.50 -8.00
CA ILE A 278 12.46 9.69 -9.05
C ILE A 278 12.15 10.55 -10.27
N LEU A 279 11.57 11.74 -10.08
CA LEU A 279 11.26 12.66 -11.17
C LEU A 279 12.51 13.07 -11.94
N GLU A 280 13.57 13.48 -11.25
CA GLU A 280 14.85 13.87 -11.84
C GLU A 280 15.48 12.72 -12.63
N ARG A 281 15.46 11.51 -12.08
CA ARG A 281 15.96 10.30 -12.77
C ARG A 281 15.16 9.98 -14.03
N GLN A 282 13.83 10.10 -13.98
CA GLN A 282 12.98 9.85 -15.16
C GLN A 282 13.18 10.92 -16.24
N GLU A 283 13.43 12.17 -15.84
CA GLU A 283 13.81 13.24 -16.76
C GLU A 283 15.14 12.94 -17.47
N GLU A 284 16.18 12.55 -16.71
CA GLU A 284 17.47 12.16 -17.28
C GLU A 284 17.36 10.99 -18.27
N LEU A 285 16.51 10.00 -17.95
CA LEU A 285 16.29 8.86 -18.85
C LEU A 285 15.59 9.29 -20.15
N ALA A 286 14.55 10.13 -20.05
CA ALA A 286 13.84 10.65 -21.21
C ALA A 286 14.76 11.49 -22.12
N ASP A 287 15.66 12.29 -21.54
CA ASP A 287 16.61 13.11 -22.28
C ASP A 287 17.67 12.22 -22.99
N ARG A 288 18.17 11.17 -22.35
CA ARG A 288 19.10 10.18 -22.97
C ARG A 288 18.45 9.44 -24.14
N GLU A 289 17.16 9.17 -24.06
CA GLU A 289 16.39 8.53 -25.14
C GLU A 289 15.98 9.50 -26.25
N GLY A 290 16.31 10.80 -26.15
CA GLY A 290 15.96 11.81 -27.11
C GLY A 290 14.46 12.05 -27.24
N LYS A 291 13.68 11.74 -26.19
CA LYS A 291 12.24 11.95 -26.17
C LYS A 291 11.92 13.41 -25.83
N GLU A 292 11.62 14.19 -26.86
CA GLU A 292 11.04 15.52 -26.71
C GLU A 292 9.59 15.42 -26.22
N SER A 293 9.39 15.25 -24.92
CA SER A 293 8.07 15.24 -24.29
C SER A 293 8.06 16.19 -23.10
N SER A 294 6.96 16.93 -22.94
CA SER A 294 6.72 17.74 -21.74
C SER A 294 6.45 16.91 -20.48
N MET A 295 6.26 15.61 -20.63
CA MET A 295 5.91 14.71 -19.54
C MET A 295 6.92 13.55 -19.42
N VAL A 296 7.07 13.05 -18.19
CA VAL A 296 7.87 11.88 -17.87
C VAL A 296 6.99 10.76 -17.33
N VAL A 297 7.32 9.52 -17.69
CA VAL A 297 6.63 8.32 -17.19
C VAL A 297 7.13 8.03 -15.77
N ILE A 298 6.24 8.11 -14.79
CA ILE A 298 6.54 7.81 -13.39
C ILE A 298 6.37 6.32 -13.11
N GLN A 299 5.32 5.74 -13.66
CA GLN A 299 5.02 4.30 -13.53
C GLN A 299 4.35 3.80 -14.81
N GLY A 300 4.90 2.76 -15.41
CA GLY A 300 4.26 1.99 -16.46
C GLY A 300 3.49 0.79 -15.92
N SER A 301 2.43 0.39 -16.61
CA SER A 301 1.65 -0.80 -16.26
C SER A 301 2.46 -2.09 -16.33
N GLU A 302 3.42 -2.19 -17.27
CA GLU A 302 4.32 -3.34 -17.39
C GLU A 302 5.25 -3.44 -16.18
N GLU A 303 5.83 -2.32 -15.75
CA GLU A 303 6.66 -2.25 -14.55
C GLU A 303 5.87 -2.63 -13.29
N PHE A 304 4.62 -2.16 -13.18
CA PHE A 304 3.75 -2.53 -12.08
C PHE A 304 3.49 -4.04 -12.03
N LEU A 305 3.18 -4.66 -13.17
CA LEU A 305 2.97 -6.11 -13.27
C LEU A 305 4.24 -6.89 -12.93
N GLN A 306 5.41 -6.43 -13.37
CA GLN A 306 6.68 -7.05 -13.02
C GLN A 306 6.96 -6.97 -11.52
N GLN A 307 6.74 -5.80 -10.91
CA GLN A 307 6.88 -5.63 -9.47
C GLN A 307 5.86 -6.48 -8.68
N ALA A 308 4.63 -6.66 -9.19
CA ALA A 308 3.63 -7.53 -8.60
C ALA A 308 4.06 -9.00 -8.67
N PHE A 309 4.55 -9.44 -9.83
CA PHE A 309 5.13 -10.77 -10.02
C PHE A 309 6.27 -11.04 -9.04
N ASP A 310 7.22 -10.10 -8.93
CA ASP A 310 8.37 -10.24 -8.03
C ASP A 310 7.96 -10.28 -6.54
N ARG A 311 6.89 -9.55 -6.16
CA ARG A 311 6.35 -9.62 -4.78
C ARG A 311 5.79 -10.99 -4.42
N HIS A 312 5.11 -11.66 -5.38
CA HIS A 312 4.45 -12.93 -5.16
C HIS A 312 5.30 -14.14 -5.57
N ALA A 313 6.39 -13.92 -6.30
CA ALA A 313 7.31 -14.99 -6.68
C ALA A 313 7.90 -15.66 -5.44
N GLU A 314 8.06 -16.96 -5.52
CA GLU A 314 8.82 -17.72 -4.51
C GLU A 314 10.32 -17.56 -4.75
N VAL A 315 11.08 -17.77 -3.68
CA VAL A 315 12.54 -17.82 -3.78
C VAL A 315 12.93 -19.19 -4.32
N GLU A 316 13.69 -19.21 -5.42
CA GLU A 316 14.11 -20.44 -6.06
C GLU A 316 15.62 -20.44 -6.36
N PRO A 317 16.26 -21.63 -6.35
CA PRO A 317 17.60 -21.78 -6.89
C PRO A 317 17.61 -21.58 -8.40
N PHE A 318 18.67 -20.95 -8.92
CA PHE A 318 18.94 -20.87 -10.35
C PHE A 318 20.42 -21.16 -10.63
N GLU A 319 20.71 -21.64 -11.83
CA GLU A 319 22.05 -21.98 -12.26
C GLU A 319 22.54 -20.99 -13.32
N GLU A 320 23.79 -20.59 -13.20
CA GLU A 320 24.53 -19.78 -14.17
C GLU A 320 26.02 -20.19 -14.13
N ASP A 321 26.61 -20.48 -15.26
CA ASP A 321 27.99 -20.90 -15.39
C ASP A 321 28.41 -22.09 -14.50
N GLY A 322 27.51 -23.07 -14.32
CA GLY A 322 27.74 -24.27 -13.49
C GLY A 322 27.74 -24.00 -11.98
N LYS A 323 27.24 -22.84 -11.54
CA LYS A 323 27.06 -22.47 -10.14
C LYS A 323 25.62 -22.10 -9.86
N TYR A 324 25.22 -22.29 -8.62
CA TYR A 324 23.87 -22.01 -8.15
C TYR A 324 23.81 -20.75 -7.29
N GLY A 325 22.81 -19.92 -7.55
CA GLY A 325 22.40 -18.77 -6.76
C GLY A 325 20.94 -18.85 -6.35
N LEU A 326 20.40 -17.79 -5.78
CA LEU A 326 18.99 -17.64 -5.42
C LEU A 326 18.40 -16.42 -6.09
N ARG A 327 17.20 -16.56 -6.65
CA ARG A 327 16.40 -15.45 -7.17
C ARG A 327 14.97 -15.49 -6.64
N LYS A 328 14.32 -14.33 -6.68
CA LYS A 328 12.90 -14.16 -6.43
C LYS A 328 12.31 -13.41 -7.61
N GLY A 329 11.60 -14.11 -8.50
CA GLY A 329 11.20 -13.55 -9.77
C GLY A 329 12.41 -13.10 -10.60
N SER A 330 12.48 -11.82 -10.96
CA SER A 330 13.61 -11.23 -11.68
C SER A 330 14.77 -10.78 -10.77
N GLN A 331 14.55 -10.69 -9.46
CA GLN A 331 15.52 -10.18 -8.50
C GLN A 331 16.50 -11.27 -8.06
N ILE A 332 17.80 -11.04 -8.27
CA ILE A 332 18.87 -11.90 -7.73
C ILE A 332 19.04 -11.59 -6.22
N ILE A 333 18.74 -12.58 -5.37
CA ILE A 333 18.95 -12.52 -3.92
C ILE A 333 20.38 -12.91 -3.57
N LEU A 334 20.89 -13.96 -4.23
CA LEU A 334 22.23 -14.49 -4.02
C LEU A 334 22.85 -14.82 -5.36
N ARG A 335 24.02 -14.23 -5.66
CA ARG A 335 24.77 -14.52 -6.89
C ARG A 335 25.20 -15.98 -6.93
N PRO A 336 25.35 -16.58 -8.13
CA PRO A 336 25.76 -17.97 -8.27
C PRO A 336 27.18 -18.19 -7.74
N ILE A 337 27.30 -18.87 -6.59
CA ILE A 337 28.58 -19.17 -5.93
C ILE A 337 28.69 -20.61 -5.45
N TYR A 338 27.57 -21.32 -5.26
CA TYR A 338 27.54 -22.67 -4.74
C TYR A 338 27.60 -23.72 -5.85
N SER A 339 28.11 -24.93 -5.55
CA SER A 339 28.13 -26.04 -6.51
C SER A 339 26.71 -26.58 -6.78
N HIS A 340 25.82 -26.48 -5.80
CA HIS A 340 24.41 -26.86 -5.92
C HIS A 340 23.62 -26.24 -4.78
N ILE A 341 22.35 -25.89 -5.04
CA ILE A 341 21.37 -25.51 -4.04
C ILE A 341 20.12 -26.38 -4.28
N ALA A 342 19.72 -27.16 -3.28
CA ALA A 342 18.49 -27.95 -3.35
C ALA A 342 17.24 -27.06 -3.27
N PRO A 343 16.08 -27.53 -3.73
CA PRO A 343 14.81 -26.83 -3.54
C PRO A 343 14.54 -26.51 -2.06
N PHE A 344 13.83 -25.42 -1.82
CA PHE A 344 13.47 -25.01 -0.47
C PHE A 344 12.48 -25.99 0.18
N VAL A 345 12.74 -26.30 1.45
CA VAL A 345 11.77 -26.92 2.34
C VAL A 345 11.41 -25.89 3.42
N GLY A 346 10.22 -25.31 3.29
CA GLY A 346 9.82 -24.14 4.08
C GLY A 346 10.70 -22.92 3.80
N LYS A 347 11.44 -22.48 4.80
CA LYS A 347 12.31 -21.27 4.70
C LYS A 347 13.78 -21.59 4.47
N TYR A 348 14.16 -22.87 4.29
CA TYR A 348 15.55 -23.33 4.28
C TYR A 348 15.84 -24.19 3.06
N ALA A 349 17.05 -24.08 2.55
CA ALA A 349 17.57 -24.92 1.48
C ALA A 349 18.96 -25.43 1.84
N VAL A 350 19.26 -26.69 1.46
CA VAL A 350 20.60 -27.26 1.59
C VAL A 350 21.46 -26.82 0.40
N PHE A 351 22.64 -26.29 0.66
CA PHE A 351 23.63 -26.02 -0.38
C PHE A 351 24.85 -26.91 -0.28
N THR A 352 25.52 -27.09 -1.41
CA THR A 352 26.77 -27.84 -1.53
C THR A 352 27.91 -26.88 -1.85
N LEU A 353 29.00 -26.99 -1.09
CA LEU A 353 30.25 -26.28 -1.35
C LEU A 353 31.15 -27.07 -2.32
N PRO A 354 32.08 -26.40 -3.03
CA PRO A 354 33.17 -27.09 -3.69
C PRO A 354 33.90 -28.00 -2.68
N GLY A 355 34.03 -29.31 -3.00
CA GLY A 355 34.61 -30.31 -2.12
C GLY A 355 33.57 -31.17 -1.36
N GLY A 356 32.28 -31.09 -1.72
CA GLY A 356 31.25 -32.05 -1.27
C GLY A 356 30.79 -31.87 0.18
N ARG A 357 30.96 -30.71 0.77
CA ARG A 357 30.41 -30.35 2.08
C ARG A 357 29.13 -29.56 1.97
N TYR A 358 28.23 -29.73 2.95
CA TYR A 358 26.89 -29.15 2.96
C TYR A 358 26.75 -28.05 3.98
N GLY A 359 25.82 -27.14 3.73
CA GLY A 359 25.36 -26.09 4.64
C GLY A 359 23.89 -25.75 4.40
N LEU A 360 23.36 -24.82 5.15
CA LEU A 360 21.96 -24.37 5.07
C LEU A 360 21.88 -22.89 4.71
N LEU A 361 21.01 -22.56 3.77
CA LEU A 361 20.60 -21.20 3.40
C LEU A 361 19.18 -20.92 3.88
N THR A 362 18.95 -19.67 4.27
CA THR A 362 17.61 -19.12 4.43
C THR A 362 17.06 -18.58 3.11
N ILE A 363 15.76 -18.34 3.03
CA ILE A 363 15.13 -17.64 1.87
C ILE A 363 15.67 -16.22 1.62
N ALA A 364 16.34 -15.62 2.60
CA ALA A 364 17.02 -14.34 2.44
C ALA A 364 18.44 -14.46 1.86
N GLY A 365 18.88 -15.68 1.50
CA GLY A 365 20.21 -15.93 0.97
C GLY A 365 21.32 -15.97 2.03
N ASN A 366 20.99 -15.96 3.32
CA ASN A 366 21.98 -16.00 4.38
C ASN A 366 22.31 -17.46 4.72
N ALA A 367 23.61 -17.81 4.75
CA ALA A 367 24.06 -19.08 5.26
C ALA A 367 23.95 -19.12 6.78
N LEU A 368 23.43 -20.24 7.31
CA LEU A 368 23.41 -20.46 8.75
C LEU A 368 24.84 -20.72 9.26
N PRO A 369 25.17 -20.28 10.50
CA PRO A 369 26.49 -20.43 11.10
C PRO A 369 26.72 -21.88 11.56
N LEU A 370 26.73 -22.81 10.61
CA LEU A 370 26.96 -24.22 10.85
C LEU A 370 28.38 -24.63 10.42
N PRO A 371 28.98 -25.63 11.09
CA PRO A 371 30.19 -26.24 10.58
C PRO A 371 29.92 -26.91 9.24
N LYS A 372 30.97 -27.19 8.48
CA LYS A 372 30.86 -27.92 7.21
C LYS A 372 30.44 -29.36 7.48
N CYS A 373 29.23 -29.74 7.08
CA CYS A 373 28.61 -31.01 7.38
C CYS A 373 28.85 -32.06 6.28
N LEU A 374 28.78 -33.32 6.65
CA LEU A 374 28.84 -34.47 5.72
C LEU A 374 27.48 -34.72 5.07
N SER A 375 26.40 -34.50 5.81
CA SER A 375 25.04 -34.53 5.28
C SER A 375 24.11 -33.65 6.11
N ILE A 376 23.05 -33.17 5.47
CA ILE A 376 21.96 -32.40 6.10
C ILE A 376 20.65 -32.88 5.49
N GLU A 377 19.71 -33.29 6.33
CA GLU A 377 18.34 -33.62 5.97
C GLU A 377 17.39 -32.63 6.63
N LEU A 378 16.60 -31.91 5.82
CA LEU A 378 15.55 -31.03 6.32
C LEU A 378 14.32 -31.85 6.73
N LEU A 379 13.81 -31.58 7.92
CA LEU A 379 12.70 -32.28 8.53
C LEU A 379 11.49 -31.35 8.70
N PRO A 380 10.26 -31.91 8.90
CA PRO A 380 9.10 -31.11 9.27
C PRO A 380 9.32 -30.27 10.53
N ASP A 381 8.45 -29.26 10.71
CA ASP A 381 8.46 -28.34 11.85
C ASP A 381 9.77 -27.53 12.01
N GLU A 382 10.47 -27.26 10.89
CA GLU A 382 11.72 -26.48 10.85
C GLU A 382 12.85 -27.08 11.70
N PHE A 383 13.05 -28.38 11.58
CA PHE A 383 14.23 -29.10 12.11
C PHE A 383 15.14 -29.54 10.96
N ALA A 384 16.40 -29.79 11.29
CA ALA A 384 17.33 -30.46 10.42
C ALA A 384 18.05 -31.59 11.18
N TYR A 385 18.23 -32.75 10.51
CA TYR A 385 19.15 -33.79 11.00
C TYR A 385 20.50 -33.55 10.34
N ILE A 386 21.54 -33.41 11.15
CA ILE A 386 22.87 -32.99 10.70
C ILE A 386 23.88 -34.10 11.10
N GLU A 387 24.63 -34.53 10.10
CA GLU A 387 25.84 -35.34 10.26
C GLU A 387 27.06 -34.45 10.03
N GLU A 388 27.66 -33.94 11.10
CA GLU A 388 28.83 -33.07 11.03
C GLU A 388 30.09 -33.87 10.73
N THR A 389 30.24 -35.02 11.41
CA THR A 389 31.26 -36.03 11.19
C THR A 389 30.65 -37.41 11.33
N PRO A 390 31.35 -38.52 10.96
CA PRO A 390 30.82 -39.88 11.17
C PRO A 390 30.43 -40.20 12.62
N LEU A 391 31.01 -39.46 13.59
CA LEU A 391 30.77 -39.66 15.04
C LEU A 391 29.88 -38.57 15.65
N VAL A 392 29.66 -37.44 14.94
CA VAL A 392 28.89 -36.29 15.47
C VAL A 392 27.65 -36.14 14.66
N ARG A 393 26.50 -36.48 15.24
CA ARG A 393 25.18 -36.40 14.65
C ARG A 393 24.21 -35.76 15.65
N TYR A 394 23.32 -34.88 15.18
CA TYR A 394 22.33 -34.19 16.03
C TYR A 394 21.16 -33.69 15.24
N TYR A 395 20.07 -33.38 15.93
CA TYR A 395 18.95 -32.64 15.42
C TYR A 395 19.14 -31.17 15.75
N LEU A 396 18.96 -30.29 14.78
CA LEU A 396 19.04 -28.86 14.93
C LEU A 396 17.64 -28.24 14.80
N ASP A 397 17.22 -27.45 15.77
CA ASP A 397 16.07 -26.57 15.63
C ASP A 397 16.50 -25.34 14.84
N LEU A 398 15.92 -25.15 13.66
CA LEU A 398 16.28 -24.06 12.74
C LEU A 398 15.78 -22.70 13.18
N LYS A 399 14.85 -22.64 14.14
CA LYS A 399 14.38 -21.37 14.73
C LYS A 399 15.27 -20.89 15.85
N SER A 400 15.63 -21.76 16.77
CA SER A 400 16.44 -21.43 17.96
C SER A 400 17.92 -21.72 17.79
N LEU A 401 18.32 -22.45 16.74
CA LEU A 401 19.66 -22.98 16.48
C LEU A 401 20.19 -23.87 17.61
N VAL A 402 19.31 -24.46 18.40
CA VAL A 402 19.66 -25.36 19.48
C VAL A 402 19.79 -26.80 18.95
N ARG A 403 20.84 -27.50 19.40
CA ARG A 403 21.13 -28.90 19.07
C ARG A 403 20.48 -29.85 20.07
N PHE A 404 19.90 -30.93 19.57
CA PHE A 404 19.29 -31.99 20.35
C PHE A 404 19.96 -33.33 20.00
N PRO A 405 20.24 -34.20 21.00
CA PRO A 405 20.85 -35.49 20.73
C PRO A 405 19.88 -36.53 20.15
N GLY A 406 18.60 -36.27 20.18
CA GLY A 406 17.54 -37.08 19.59
C GLY A 406 16.47 -36.20 18.96
N ARG A 407 15.54 -36.82 18.22
CA ARG A 407 14.50 -36.09 17.47
C ARG A 407 13.58 -35.35 18.44
N PRO A 408 13.53 -33.99 18.36
CA PRO A 408 12.61 -33.21 19.17
C PRO A 408 11.20 -33.24 18.57
N SER A 409 10.21 -32.92 19.41
CA SER A 409 8.84 -32.65 18.99
C SER A 409 8.48 -31.20 19.25
N VAL A 410 7.39 -30.72 18.62
CA VAL A 410 6.88 -29.37 18.81
C VAL A 410 5.72 -29.41 19.77
N PHE A 411 5.82 -28.61 20.82
CA PHE A 411 4.73 -28.34 21.74
C PHE A 411 4.22 -26.92 21.53
N ARG A 412 2.89 -26.72 21.44
CA ARG A 412 2.26 -25.44 21.22
C ARG A 412 1.29 -25.12 22.36
N LEU A 413 1.40 -23.91 22.88
CA LEU A 413 0.50 -23.36 23.88
C LEU A 413 0.10 -21.96 23.44
N GLU A 414 -1.16 -21.79 23.03
CA GLU A 414 -1.68 -20.56 22.44
C GLU A 414 -0.77 -20.00 21.31
N PHE A 415 -0.13 -18.85 21.56
CA PHE A 415 0.79 -18.21 20.60
C PHE A 415 2.27 -18.59 20.85
N LEU A 416 2.54 -19.38 21.88
CA LEU A 416 3.88 -19.87 22.19
C LEU A 416 4.13 -21.22 21.52
N GLU A 417 5.32 -21.37 20.99
CA GLU A 417 5.77 -22.61 20.38
C GLU A 417 7.11 -23.03 20.98
N PHE A 418 7.25 -24.30 21.34
CA PHE A 418 8.43 -24.87 21.96
C PHE A 418 8.92 -26.07 21.17
N ALA A 419 10.25 -26.23 21.07
CA ALA A 419 10.88 -27.49 20.74
C ALA A 419 11.14 -28.24 22.02
N CYS A 420 10.68 -29.49 22.12
CA CYS A 420 10.87 -30.31 23.30
C CYS A 420 11.57 -31.64 22.99
N TYR A 421 12.50 -32.02 23.88
CA TYR A 421 13.16 -33.30 23.86
C TYR A 421 13.39 -33.79 25.30
N ARG A 422 12.74 -34.90 25.69
CA ARG A 422 12.60 -35.31 27.07
C ARG A 422 12.00 -34.20 27.92
N ASP A 423 12.64 -33.83 29.02
CA ASP A 423 12.16 -32.77 29.95
C ASP A 423 12.67 -31.38 29.62
N ARG A 424 13.28 -31.19 28.44
CA ARG A 424 13.85 -29.91 28.00
C ARG A 424 12.98 -29.25 26.96
N TYR A 425 12.54 -28.01 27.23
CA TYR A 425 11.74 -27.17 26.38
C TYR A 425 12.51 -25.93 25.95
N ILE A 426 12.54 -25.64 24.67
CA ILE A 426 13.18 -24.46 24.09
C ILE A 426 12.11 -23.61 23.43
N LEU A 427 11.97 -22.37 23.86
CA LEU A 427 11.01 -21.42 23.28
C LEU A 427 11.45 -21.01 21.87
N ARG A 428 10.54 -21.14 20.89
CA ARG A 428 10.77 -20.85 19.46
C ARG A 428 10.08 -19.58 18.98
N THR A 429 9.25 -18.94 19.81
CA THR A 429 8.42 -17.79 19.43
C THR A 429 9.21 -16.50 19.52
N ARG A 430 9.46 -15.84 18.39
CA ARG A 430 10.22 -14.57 18.34
C ARG A 430 9.42 -13.32 18.73
N LYS A 431 8.08 -13.39 18.78
CA LYS A 431 7.21 -12.24 19.09
C LYS A 431 7.05 -11.95 20.58
N LEU A 432 7.67 -12.73 21.45
CA LEU A 432 7.51 -12.60 22.90
C LEU A 432 7.91 -11.21 23.41
N ASN A 433 9.04 -10.67 22.94
CA ASN A 433 9.52 -9.35 23.35
C ASN A 433 8.56 -8.21 23.02
N GLN A 434 7.86 -8.28 21.87
CA GLN A 434 6.88 -7.28 21.47
C GLN A 434 5.60 -7.38 22.30
N THR A 435 5.23 -8.59 22.70
CA THR A 435 3.97 -8.84 23.43
C THR A 435 4.09 -8.54 24.91
N TYR A 436 5.25 -8.84 25.53
CA TYR A 436 5.42 -8.79 26.98
C TYR A 436 6.50 -7.81 27.45
N GLN A 437 7.16 -7.09 26.54
CA GLN A 437 8.20 -6.11 26.86
C GLN A 437 9.33 -6.68 27.74
N THR A 438 9.66 -7.94 27.56
CA THR A 438 10.67 -8.63 28.37
C THR A 438 12.11 -8.18 28.08
N GLY A 439 12.35 -7.61 26.89
CA GLY A 439 13.70 -7.23 26.43
C GLY A 439 14.57 -8.39 25.99
N PHE A 440 14.07 -9.65 26.06
CA PHE A 440 14.82 -10.86 25.68
C PHE A 440 14.28 -11.48 24.39
N SER A 441 15.16 -12.08 23.59
CA SER A 441 14.74 -12.85 22.42
C SER A 441 14.26 -14.25 22.84
N ALA A 442 13.36 -14.84 22.05
CA ALA A 442 12.88 -16.19 22.29
C ALA A 442 14.03 -17.25 22.25
N GLU A 443 15.08 -16.95 21.50
CA GLU A 443 16.24 -17.82 21.32
C GLU A 443 17.11 -17.94 22.59
N GLU A 444 16.98 -16.96 23.51
CA GLU A 444 17.73 -16.92 24.76
C GLU A 444 17.00 -17.61 25.92
N MET A 445 15.75 -18.05 25.70
CA MET A 445 14.94 -18.67 26.76
C MET A 445 14.98 -20.18 26.71
N VAL A 446 15.28 -20.79 27.85
CA VAL A 446 15.26 -22.23 28.05
C VAL A 446 14.29 -22.53 29.18
N ILE A 447 13.36 -23.46 28.93
CA ILE A 447 12.42 -23.91 29.95
C ILE A 447 13.03 -25.14 30.61
N ASP A 448 13.19 -25.08 31.93
CA ASP A 448 13.63 -26.16 32.77
C ASP A 448 12.52 -26.41 33.80
N GLY A 449 11.80 -27.54 33.70
CA GLY A 449 10.74 -27.90 34.65
C GLY A 449 9.45 -28.41 34.00
N ASP A 450 8.49 -28.74 34.86
CA ASP A 450 7.19 -29.30 34.46
C ASP A 450 6.27 -28.23 33.86
N VAL A 451 5.63 -28.58 32.74
CA VAL A 451 4.56 -27.76 32.14
C VAL A 451 3.26 -28.15 32.85
N PHE A 452 2.81 -27.29 33.77
CA PHE A 452 1.48 -27.41 34.35
C PHE A 452 0.40 -26.91 33.41
N TYR A 453 -0.81 -27.41 33.52
CA TYR A 453 -1.97 -26.97 32.76
C TYR A 453 -2.09 -25.46 32.83
N HIS A 454 -1.90 -24.78 31.67
CA HIS A 454 -2.01 -23.33 31.50
C HIS A 454 -0.90 -22.45 32.10
N SER A 455 0.08 -23.01 32.82
CA SER A 455 1.19 -22.26 33.35
C SER A 455 2.50 -23.04 33.29
N PHE A 456 3.60 -22.32 33.15
CA PHE A 456 4.96 -22.92 33.22
C PHE A 456 5.98 -21.86 33.65
N VAL A 457 7.12 -22.34 34.09
CA VAL A 457 8.25 -21.55 34.54
C VAL A 457 9.42 -21.80 33.61
N PHE A 458 10.17 -20.78 33.28
CA PHE A 458 11.37 -20.92 32.49
C PHE A 458 12.45 -19.91 32.90
N ILE A 459 13.72 -20.23 32.59
CA ILE A 459 14.90 -19.50 33.01
C ILE A 459 15.62 -18.96 31.76
N HIS A 460 15.99 -17.69 31.80
CA HIS A 460 16.78 -17.09 30.73
C HIS A 460 18.23 -17.59 30.77
N ARG A 461 18.76 -17.97 29.60
CA ARG A 461 20.11 -18.57 29.50
C ARG A 461 21.24 -17.68 30.04
N LEU A 462 21.15 -16.36 29.82
CA LEU A 462 22.15 -15.38 30.28
C LEU A 462 21.84 -14.79 31.66
N LEU A 463 20.66 -15.05 32.20
CA LEU A 463 20.20 -14.57 33.50
C LEU A 463 19.64 -15.74 34.32
N PRO A 464 20.47 -16.69 34.73
CA PRO A 464 20.02 -17.93 35.39
C PRO A 464 19.33 -17.68 36.74
N ASN A 465 19.51 -16.50 37.33
CA ASN A 465 18.91 -16.11 38.61
C ASN A 465 17.54 -15.43 38.44
N LYS A 466 17.03 -15.27 37.20
CA LYS A 466 15.70 -14.72 36.96
C LYS A 466 14.76 -15.80 36.44
N ILE A 467 13.66 -15.97 37.15
CA ILE A 467 12.62 -16.96 36.86
C ILE A 467 11.47 -16.19 36.16
N PHE A 468 11.02 -16.75 35.06
CA PHE A 468 9.89 -16.26 34.30
C PHE A 468 8.73 -17.20 34.47
N THR A 469 7.56 -16.67 34.80
CA THR A 469 6.33 -17.45 34.90
C THR A 469 5.35 -17.02 33.82
N TYR A 470 4.67 -17.99 33.24
CA TYR A 470 3.62 -17.78 32.27
C TYR A 470 2.33 -18.45 32.73
N ASP A 471 1.22 -17.73 32.75
CA ASP A 471 -0.11 -18.27 32.98
C ASP A 471 -1.06 -17.78 31.89
N SER A 472 -1.57 -18.72 31.09
CA SER A 472 -2.48 -18.41 29.97
C SER A 472 -3.84 -17.85 30.41
N ARG A 473 -4.22 -18.05 31.67
CA ARG A 473 -5.49 -17.57 32.25
C ARG A 473 -5.42 -16.09 32.65
N ASP A 474 -4.23 -15.56 32.93
CA ASP A 474 -4.04 -14.16 33.28
C ASP A 474 -3.84 -13.31 32.01
N ILE A 475 -4.92 -12.69 31.54
CA ILE A 475 -4.94 -11.88 30.31
C ILE A 475 -4.04 -10.63 30.44
N LYS A 476 -3.82 -10.10 31.65
CA LYS A 476 -3.04 -8.88 31.88
C LYS A 476 -1.57 -9.15 32.15
N ASN A 477 -1.23 -10.24 32.81
CA ASN A 477 0.12 -10.55 33.30
C ASN A 477 0.55 -11.96 32.91
N ARG A 478 0.33 -12.34 31.65
CA ARG A 478 0.65 -13.69 31.15
C ARG A 478 2.11 -14.09 31.29
N LEU A 479 3.00 -13.11 31.33
CA LEU A 479 4.43 -13.33 31.56
C LEU A 479 4.91 -12.39 32.67
N VAL A 480 5.37 -12.96 33.77
CA VAL A 480 5.89 -12.24 34.93
C VAL A 480 7.35 -12.62 35.14
N ILE A 481 8.21 -11.64 35.41
CA ILE A 481 9.57 -11.84 35.82
C ILE A 481 9.56 -11.84 37.38
N ALA A 482 9.96 -12.94 37.98
CA ALA A 482 10.09 -13.08 39.43
C ALA A 482 11.54 -13.33 39.83
N ASP A 483 11.96 -12.75 40.97
CA ASP A 483 13.21 -13.14 41.61
C ASP A 483 13.02 -14.46 42.40
N GLU A 484 14.09 -15.23 42.62
CA GLU A 484 14.05 -16.48 43.38
C GLU A 484 13.35 -16.33 44.76
N ASN A 485 13.32 -15.12 45.31
CA ASN A 485 12.70 -14.81 46.60
C ASN A 485 11.20 -14.46 46.53
N ASN A 486 10.61 -14.38 45.32
CA ASN A 486 9.21 -13.96 45.09
C ASN A 486 8.36 -15.02 44.39
N LEU A 487 8.76 -16.25 44.37
CA LEU A 487 7.92 -17.38 43.92
C LEU A 487 6.77 -17.55 44.91
N LEU A 488 5.65 -16.94 44.61
CA LEU A 488 4.36 -17.25 45.24
C LEU A 488 3.86 -18.59 44.66
N TYR A 489 3.86 -19.63 45.48
CA TYR A 489 3.22 -20.91 45.22
C TYR A 489 1.71 -20.78 45.08
#